data_7d44b0ba04009276097fe1495a0a9f92
#
_entry.id   7d44b0ba04009276097fe1495a0a9f92
#
_cell.length_a   1.000
_cell.length_b   1.000
_cell.length_c   1.000
_cell.angle_alpha   90.00
_cell.angle_beta   90.00
_cell.angle_gamma   90.00
#
_symmetry.space_group_name_H-M   'P 1'
#
loop_
_entity.id
_entity.type
_entity.pdbx_description
1 polymer ?
#
loop_
_entity_poly.entity_id
_entity_poly.type
_entity_poly.pdbx_seq_one_letter_code
_entity_poly.pdbx_strand_id
1 'polypeptide(L)'
;SDWAKEGQPETCQLTAGKKIVDTKLGTRAAMQEEPFFELGFDEPAKENEGKVMLGTIGWPGNFRFTFEVDNVGALRVIPAINPYASNYKLKAGETFTTPEFIFAMSDNGIGEASRNLHNWARQYQVNMGMEDRLTLLNNWENTGFDFNQQSLAELMKDAKDLGVDMFLLDDGWFANKYPRKDDHAGLGDWEATKSKLPDGIPGLVRDAKKAGVKFGIWIEPEMVNPKSELFEKHPDWVIMQPKRDTYYYRNQLVLDISNPKVQDYVFGIVDRIMTENPDVAYFKWDCNSVITNIYSPYHKENQGNFYIDHVRGIYKVLTRIHKKYPKLPMMLCSGGGGRMDYEMLKYFTEFWCSDDTDPYERLYIQWSLSKFFPAKTMGSHVTNWNKNTSVKFRTDVCSSCKLGFDIDLKSLSGDDYKFVQNAVKNYDSMKPMILEGDQYRLVSPYEGNHCAINYVSKDKQRAVLFAYDLHPRYKEPVMNVKMQGLDADKVYTVKETNLMPGKESDLECNGKQYSGDYLMKVGLNVFSQTDGTSHVLVLE
;
A
#
# COMPACT_ATOMS: atom_id res chain seq x y z
N SER A 1 -1.72 -7.99 -14.11
CA SER A 1 -2.06 -8.87 -12.99
C SER A 1 -3.48 -9.36 -13.16
N ASP A 2 -3.77 -10.48 -12.59
CA ASP A 2 -5.13 -11.01 -12.48
C ASP A 2 -5.69 -10.48 -11.15
N TRP A 3 -6.39 -9.37 -11.19
CA TRP A 3 -6.83 -8.64 -10.00
C TRP A 3 -7.71 -9.46 -9.07
N ALA A 4 -8.52 -10.36 -9.60
CA ALA A 4 -9.35 -11.27 -8.79
C ALA A 4 -8.54 -12.29 -7.96
N LYS A 5 -7.23 -12.35 -8.13
CA LYS A 5 -6.31 -13.20 -7.34
C LYS A 5 -5.47 -12.41 -6.33
N GLU A 6 -5.50 -11.10 -6.38
CA GLU A 6 -4.80 -10.29 -5.39
C GLU A 6 -5.36 -10.57 -3.98
N GLY A 7 -4.48 -10.78 -3.03
CA GLY A 7 -4.87 -11.13 -1.67
C GLY A 7 -5.38 -12.55 -1.45
N GLN A 8 -5.40 -13.42 -2.47
CA GLN A 8 -5.85 -14.79 -2.33
C GLN A 8 -4.72 -15.70 -1.83
N PRO A 9 -4.80 -16.26 -0.60
CA PRO A 9 -3.76 -17.14 -0.08
C PRO A 9 -3.83 -18.52 -0.74
N GLU A 10 -2.67 -19.07 -1.09
CA GLU A 10 -2.53 -20.47 -1.47
C GLU A 10 -1.99 -21.28 -0.29
N THR A 11 -2.69 -22.34 0.09
CA THR A 11 -2.29 -23.20 1.21
C THR A 11 -1.87 -24.57 0.70
N CYS A 12 -0.74 -25.10 1.18
CA CYS A 12 -0.31 -26.44 0.90
C CYS A 12 0.31 -27.10 2.14
N GLN A 13 0.13 -28.41 2.27
CA GLN A 13 0.84 -29.20 3.27
C GLN A 13 2.28 -29.48 2.79
N LEU A 14 3.25 -29.20 3.62
CA LEU A 14 4.64 -29.56 3.35
C LEU A 14 4.86 -31.05 3.60
N THR A 15 5.42 -31.74 2.61
CA THR A 15 5.83 -33.15 2.68
C THR A 15 7.31 -33.27 2.34
N ALA A 16 7.89 -34.47 2.51
CA ALA A 16 9.29 -34.71 2.14
C ALA A 16 9.60 -34.21 0.73
N GLY A 17 10.61 -33.35 0.63
CA GLY A 17 10.96 -32.64 -0.61
C GLY A 17 11.07 -31.14 -0.42
N LYS A 18 10.83 -30.38 -1.50
CA LYS A 18 10.97 -28.91 -1.50
C LYS A 18 9.76 -28.23 -2.10
N LYS A 19 9.20 -27.25 -1.39
CA LYS A 19 8.31 -26.21 -1.95
C LYS A 19 9.15 -24.94 -2.14
N ILE A 20 9.03 -24.34 -3.32
CA ILE A 20 9.72 -23.09 -3.65
C ILE A 20 8.66 -22.04 -3.96
N VAL A 21 8.83 -20.84 -3.40
CA VAL A 21 8.09 -19.63 -3.73
C VAL A 21 9.13 -18.61 -4.18
N ASP A 22 9.06 -18.14 -5.41
CA ASP A 22 10.08 -17.25 -5.96
C ASP A 22 9.55 -16.28 -7.02
N THR A 23 10.30 -15.21 -7.28
CA THR A 23 10.03 -14.27 -8.35
C THR A 23 11.28 -13.96 -9.17
N LYS A 24 11.07 -13.57 -10.45
CA LYS A 24 12.13 -13.25 -11.42
C LYS A 24 11.84 -11.96 -12.20
N LEU A 25 10.96 -11.11 -11.68
CA LEU A 25 10.46 -9.91 -12.35
C LEU A 25 11.38 -8.68 -12.19
N GLY A 26 12.36 -8.75 -11.31
CA GLY A 26 13.31 -7.66 -11.05
C GLY A 26 12.73 -6.56 -10.18
N THR A 27 12.02 -5.60 -10.78
CA THR A 27 11.53 -4.39 -10.09
C THR A 27 10.20 -4.57 -9.37
N ARG A 28 9.26 -5.32 -9.94
CA ARG A 28 7.94 -5.59 -9.38
C ARG A 28 7.89 -6.98 -8.75
N ALA A 29 8.76 -7.19 -7.78
CA ALA A 29 9.02 -8.51 -7.25
C ALA A 29 7.82 -9.17 -6.57
N ALA A 30 6.91 -8.39 -6.00
CA ALA A 30 5.70 -8.88 -5.34
C ALA A 30 4.47 -9.01 -6.26
N MET A 31 4.62 -8.85 -7.58
CA MET A 31 3.47 -8.82 -8.51
C MET A 31 2.82 -10.19 -8.76
N GLN A 32 3.58 -11.27 -8.73
CA GLN A 32 3.10 -12.63 -9.01
C GLN A 32 3.12 -13.51 -7.76
N GLU A 33 4.18 -13.42 -7.00
CA GLU A 33 4.36 -14.09 -5.72
C GLU A 33 4.80 -13.05 -4.70
N GLU A 34 4.14 -12.99 -3.58
CA GLU A 34 4.49 -12.03 -2.54
C GLU A 34 5.64 -12.56 -1.67
N PRO A 35 6.56 -11.69 -1.19
CA PRO A 35 7.69 -12.08 -0.36
C PRO A 35 7.28 -12.39 1.09
N PHE A 36 6.14 -13.03 1.30
CA PHE A 36 5.54 -13.34 2.59
C PHE A 36 5.07 -14.77 2.66
N PHE A 37 5.12 -15.36 3.83
CA PHE A 37 4.52 -16.67 4.08
C PHE A 37 3.99 -16.80 5.51
N GLU A 38 3.02 -17.66 5.65
CA GLU A 38 2.48 -18.14 6.91
C GLU A 38 2.79 -19.62 7.02
N LEU A 39 3.45 -20.04 8.10
CA LEU A 39 3.82 -21.42 8.37
C LEU A 39 3.16 -21.89 9.67
N GLY A 40 2.16 -22.78 9.57
CA GLY A 40 1.61 -23.51 10.70
C GLY A 40 2.48 -24.74 11.02
N PHE A 41 2.74 -25.01 12.30
CA PHE A 41 3.66 -26.08 12.70
C PHE A 41 3.00 -27.44 12.88
N ASP A 42 1.82 -27.50 13.46
CA ASP A 42 1.14 -28.78 13.74
C ASP A 42 -0.08 -28.97 12.81
N GLU A 43 -0.92 -27.97 12.74
CA GLU A 43 -2.09 -27.84 11.85
C GLU A 43 -2.11 -26.46 11.23
N PRO A 44 -2.95 -26.18 10.22
CA PRO A 44 -3.16 -24.82 9.75
C PRO A 44 -3.52 -23.92 10.92
N ALA A 45 -2.70 -22.88 11.16
CA ALA A 45 -2.96 -21.94 12.24
C ALA A 45 -4.24 -21.16 11.98
N LYS A 46 -5.00 -20.89 13.03
CA LYS A 46 -6.17 -20.01 13.01
C LYS A 46 -5.80 -18.62 13.51
N GLU A 47 -6.74 -17.71 13.46
CA GLU A 47 -6.50 -16.34 13.92
C GLU A 47 -6.08 -16.28 15.39
N ASN A 48 -6.66 -17.13 16.26
CA ASN A 48 -6.45 -17.12 17.72
C ASN A 48 -5.93 -18.43 18.29
N GLU A 49 -5.53 -19.37 17.46
CA GLU A 49 -5.09 -20.71 17.89
C GLU A 49 -3.97 -21.23 17.00
N GLY A 50 -3.12 -22.08 17.59
CA GLY A 50 -2.06 -22.79 16.88
C GLY A 50 -0.73 -22.05 16.85
N LYS A 51 0.32 -22.83 16.62
CA LYS A 51 1.67 -22.31 16.46
C LYS A 51 1.91 -21.88 15.04
N VAL A 52 2.35 -20.64 14.87
CA VAL A 52 2.56 -20.05 13.56
C VAL A 52 3.84 -19.22 13.51
N MET A 53 4.49 -19.22 12.35
CA MET A 53 5.50 -18.25 11.96
C MET A 53 4.98 -17.46 10.76
N LEU A 54 4.93 -16.13 10.89
CA LEU A 54 4.84 -15.21 9.76
C LEU A 54 6.25 -14.83 9.36
N GLY A 55 6.61 -15.02 8.10
CA GLY A 55 7.97 -14.75 7.61
C GLY A 55 8.00 -13.93 6.35
N THR A 56 9.02 -13.09 6.22
CA THR A 56 9.30 -12.27 5.04
C THR A 56 10.80 -12.01 4.90
N ILE A 57 11.20 -11.59 3.71
CA ILE A 57 12.57 -11.15 3.42
C ILE A 57 12.58 -9.65 3.13
N GLY A 58 13.51 -8.91 3.72
CA GLY A 58 13.75 -7.49 3.44
C GLY A 58 14.49 -7.30 2.12
N TRP A 59 13.80 -7.54 0.99
CA TRP A 59 14.40 -7.50 -0.34
C TRP A 59 13.36 -7.20 -1.43
N PRO A 60 13.35 -6.02 -2.06
CA PRO A 60 12.39 -5.62 -3.09
C PRO A 60 12.70 -6.17 -4.50
N GLY A 61 13.71 -7.00 -4.63
CA GLY A 61 14.11 -7.64 -5.89
C GLY A 61 13.71 -9.11 -5.96
N ASN A 62 14.32 -9.83 -6.88
CA ASN A 62 14.06 -11.26 -7.05
C ASN A 62 14.42 -12.04 -5.78
N PHE A 63 13.44 -12.67 -5.17
CA PHE A 63 13.59 -13.47 -3.95
C PHE A 63 13.27 -14.93 -4.20
N ARG A 64 13.68 -15.79 -3.25
CA ARG A 64 13.29 -17.19 -3.18
C ARG A 64 13.17 -17.66 -1.74
N PHE A 65 12.02 -18.24 -1.40
CA PHE A 65 11.88 -19.10 -0.23
C PHE A 65 11.96 -20.55 -0.65
N THR A 66 12.74 -21.34 0.06
CA THR A 66 12.77 -22.80 -0.08
C THR A 66 12.39 -23.42 1.24
N PHE A 67 11.27 -24.15 1.24
CA PHE A 67 10.83 -24.97 2.36
C PHE A 67 11.25 -26.41 2.05
N GLU A 68 12.25 -26.90 2.78
CA GLU A 68 12.81 -28.24 2.57
C GLU A 68 12.49 -29.13 3.76
N VAL A 69 11.75 -30.21 3.51
CA VAL A 69 11.51 -31.26 4.50
C VAL A 69 12.35 -32.46 4.13
N ASP A 70 13.22 -32.89 5.02
CA ASP A 70 14.10 -34.01 4.79
C ASP A 70 13.41 -35.38 5.04
N ASN A 71 14.15 -36.45 4.89
CA ASN A 71 13.64 -37.82 5.02
C ASN A 71 13.29 -38.26 6.45
N VAL A 72 13.65 -37.44 7.45
CA VAL A 72 13.27 -37.66 8.86
C VAL A 72 12.24 -36.65 9.35
N GLY A 73 11.72 -35.80 8.45
CA GLY A 73 10.67 -34.83 8.75
C GLY A 73 11.16 -33.50 9.29
N ALA A 74 12.48 -33.24 9.27
CA ALA A 74 13.00 -31.95 9.71
C ALA A 74 12.81 -30.89 8.64
N LEU A 75 12.21 -29.75 9.02
CA LEU A 75 11.97 -28.62 8.13
C LEU A 75 13.11 -27.60 8.20
N ARG A 76 13.55 -27.16 7.02
CA ARG A 76 14.40 -25.97 6.84
C ARG A 76 13.66 -24.92 6.02
N VAL A 77 13.66 -23.68 6.50
CA VAL A 77 13.18 -22.51 5.76
C VAL A 77 14.40 -21.71 5.34
N ILE A 78 14.60 -21.55 4.04
CA ILE A 78 15.76 -20.88 3.45
C ILE A 78 15.26 -19.66 2.65
N PRO A 79 15.23 -18.47 3.27
CA PRO A 79 15.00 -17.21 2.55
C PRO A 79 16.27 -16.78 1.84
N ALA A 80 16.17 -16.32 0.60
CA ALA A 80 17.33 -15.97 -0.21
C ALA A 80 17.00 -14.94 -1.31
N ILE A 81 18.02 -14.26 -1.80
CA ILE A 81 18.00 -13.65 -3.13
C ILE A 81 17.86 -14.77 -4.15
N ASN A 82 16.99 -14.61 -5.14
CA ASN A 82 16.84 -15.61 -6.19
C ASN A 82 18.12 -15.77 -6.98
N PRO A 83 18.66 -17.00 -7.16
CA PRO A 83 19.88 -17.24 -7.92
C PRO A 83 19.71 -17.07 -9.43
N TYR A 84 18.49 -16.84 -9.92
CA TYR A 84 18.23 -16.63 -11.33
C TYR A 84 19.03 -15.45 -11.90
N ALA A 85 19.88 -15.74 -12.89
CA ALA A 85 20.78 -14.79 -13.55
C ALA A 85 21.62 -13.93 -12.57
N SER A 86 21.92 -14.46 -11.36
CA SER A 86 22.59 -13.75 -10.27
C SER A 86 23.87 -14.48 -9.81
N ASN A 87 24.74 -14.79 -10.76
CA ASN A 87 26.09 -15.28 -10.45
C ASN A 87 26.96 -14.10 -9.99
N TYR A 88 26.79 -13.70 -8.72
CA TYR A 88 27.44 -12.52 -8.18
C TYR A 88 28.93 -12.74 -8.00
N LYS A 89 29.75 -11.89 -8.64
CA LYS A 89 31.19 -11.91 -8.51
C LYS A 89 31.63 -10.98 -7.39
N LEU A 90 31.97 -11.55 -6.25
CA LEU A 90 32.57 -10.84 -5.12
C LEU A 90 34.07 -10.73 -5.31
N LYS A 91 34.62 -9.52 -5.23
CA LYS A 91 36.07 -9.29 -5.33
C LYS A 91 36.77 -9.60 -4.02
N ALA A 92 38.08 -9.88 -4.08
CA ALA A 92 38.88 -10.09 -2.90
C ALA A 92 38.82 -8.86 -1.96
N GLY A 93 38.56 -9.12 -0.67
CA GLY A 93 38.44 -8.08 0.36
C GLY A 93 37.05 -7.38 0.42
N GLU A 94 36.11 -7.68 -0.49
CA GLU A 94 34.73 -7.16 -0.41
C GLU A 94 33.88 -8.04 0.50
N THR A 95 32.91 -7.42 1.15
CA THR A 95 31.89 -8.08 1.97
C THR A 95 30.55 -8.07 1.27
N PHE A 96 29.86 -9.21 1.26
CA PHE A 96 28.49 -9.32 0.79
C PHE A 96 27.55 -9.45 2.00
N THR A 97 26.68 -8.47 2.19
CA THR A 97 25.61 -8.51 3.20
C THR A 97 24.35 -9.08 2.56
N THR A 98 23.81 -10.15 3.14
CA THR A 98 22.54 -10.76 2.73
C THR A 98 21.36 -9.89 3.20
N PRO A 99 20.19 -9.99 2.53
CA PRO A 99 18.96 -9.44 3.07
C PRO A 99 18.63 -9.98 4.46
N GLU A 100 17.90 -9.18 5.23
CA GLU A 100 17.38 -9.60 6.53
C GLU A 100 16.21 -10.57 6.34
N PHE A 101 16.18 -11.65 7.12
CA PHE A 101 15.01 -12.49 7.28
C PHE A 101 14.24 -12.00 8.50
N ILE A 102 13.00 -11.60 8.30
CA ILE A 102 12.13 -11.02 9.32
C ILE A 102 11.02 -12.01 9.60
N PHE A 103 10.81 -12.35 10.88
CA PHE A 103 9.72 -13.25 11.25
C PHE A 103 9.13 -12.91 12.62
N ALA A 104 7.87 -13.26 12.80
CA ALA A 104 7.17 -13.26 14.08
C ALA A 104 6.61 -14.65 14.33
N MET A 105 6.76 -15.15 15.56
CA MET A 105 6.19 -16.42 16.00
C MET A 105 5.16 -16.19 17.09
N SER A 106 4.16 -17.07 17.12
CA SER A 106 3.15 -17.10 18.17
C SER A 106 2.67 -18.54 18.41
N ASP A 107 2.35 -18.85 19.65
CA ASP A 107 1.63 -20.07 20.03
C ASP A 107 0.10 -19.82 20.09
N ASN A 108 -0.34 -18.56 19.94
CA ASN A 108 -1.73 -18.10 20.06
C ASN A 108 -2.31 -17.62 18.71
N GLY A 109 -1.85 -18.21 17.61
CA GLY A 109 -2.40 -17.97 16.29
C GLY A 109 -1.83 -16.77 15.54
N ILE A 110 -2.38 -16.56 14.34
CA ILE A 110 -1.93 -15.58 13.35
C ILE A 110 -2.10 -14.15 13.87
N GLY A 111 -3.19 -13.87 14.59
CA GLY A 111 -3.50 -12.54 15.08
C GLY A 111 -2.45 -11.98 16.04
N GLU A 112 -1.93 -12.79 16.97
CA GLU A 112 -0.86 -12.36 17.86
C GLU A 112 0.46 -12.16 17.11
N ALA A 113 0.83 -13.08 16.21
CA ALA A 113 2.02 -12.92 15.36
C ALA A 113 1.95 -11.64 14.52
N SER A 114 0.78 -11.34 13.94
CA SER A 114 0.52 -10.08 13.19
C SER A 114 0.72 -8.85 14.07
N ARG A 115 0.11 -8.80 15.26
CA ARG A 115 0.24 -7.65 16.17
C ARG A 115 1.68 -7.44 16.63
N ASN A 116 2.43 -8.51 16.88
CA ASN A 116 3.85 -8.43 17.21
C ASN A 116 4.65 -7.81 16.06
N LEU A 117 4.38 -8.24 14.82
CA LEU A 117 5.02 -7.70 13.62
C LEU A 117 4.61 -6.23 13.37
N HIS A 118 3.33 -5.89 13.55
CA HIS A 118 2.83 -4.51 13.42
C HIS A 118 3.48 -3.56 14.41
N ASN A 119 3.61 -3.97 15.68
CA ASN A 119 4.24 -3.17 16.73
C ASN A 119 5.71 -2.93 16.44
N TRP A 120 6.43 -4.00 16.07
CA TRP A 120 7.82 -3.90 15.63
C TRP A 120 7.96 -2.98 14.41
N ALA A 121 7.12 -3.15 13.40
CA ALA A 121 7.16 -2.37 12.18
C ALA A 121 6.98 -0.87 12.44
N ARG A 122 5.95 -0.49 13.21
CA ARG A 122 5.70 0.92 13.57
C ARG A 122 6.86 1.54 14.33
N GLN A 123 7.45 0.79 15.26
CA GLN A 123 8.46 1.33 16.18
C GLN A 123 9.86 1.37 15.58
N TYR A 124 10.22 0.42 14.72
CA TYR A 124 11.61 0.22 14.33
C TYR A 124 11.87 0.20 12.83
N GLN A 125 10.87 -0.10 12.00
CA GLN A 125 11.11 -0.42 10.60
C GLN A 125 10.55 0.63 9.63
N VAL A 126 9.35 1.13 9.88
CA VAL A 126 8.66 2.04 8.96
C VAL A 126 9.17 3.46 9.14
N ASN A 127 9.54 4.11 8.04
CA ASN A 127 9.90 5.53 8.06
C ASN A 127 8.79 6.35 8.69
N MET A 128 9.13 7.19 9.68
CA MET A 128 8.14 7.98 10.44
C MET A 128 7.01 7.09 10.99
N GLY A 129 7.34 5.87 11.44
CA GLY A 129 6.36 4.85 11.84
C GLY A 129 5.49 5.27 13.03
N MET A 130 5.94 6.19 13.87
CA MET A 130 5.19 6.73 15.01
C MET A 130 4.50 8.07 14.71
N GLU A 131 4.78 8.69 13.54
CA GLU A 131 4.17 9.94 13.13
C GLU A 131 2.76 9.71 12.53
N ASP A 132 1.94 10.77 12.50
CA ASP A 132 0.62 10.73 11.89
C ASP A 132 0.68 10.53 10.35
N ARG A 133 -0.46 10.19 9.76
CA ARG A 133 -0.63 10.04 8.31
C ARG A 133 -1.63 11.07 7.79
N LEU A 134 -1.29 11.67 6.66
CA LEU A 134 -2.14 12.64 5.99
C LEU A 134 -3.25 11.93 5.21
N THR A 135 -4.48 12.41 5.36
CA THR A 135 -5.57 12.12 4.42
C THR A 135 -5.33 12.89 3.12
N LEU A 136 -5.81 12.37 2.00
CA LEU A 136 -5.52 13.00 0.70
C LEU A 136 -6.69 12.89 -0.30
N LEU A 137 -6.69 13.79 -1.28
CA LEU A 137 -7.42 13.67 -2.54
C LEU A 137 -6.40 13.53 -3.67
N ASN A 138 -6.45 12.42 -4.40
CA ASN A 138 -5.71 12.18 -5.64
C ASN A 138 -6.59 12.53 -6.83
N ASN A 139 -5.99 12.80 -8.00
CA ASN A 139 -6.74 13.17 -9.20
C ASN A 139 -6.77 12.09 -10.29
N TRP A 140 -6.12 10.94 -10.09
CA TRP A 140 -5.94 9.96 -11.17
C TRP A 140 -7.26 9.42 -11.73
N GLU A 141 -8.12 8.91 -10.88
CA GLU A 141 -9.41 8.35 -11.29
C GLU A 141 -10.42 9.43 -11.75
N ASN A 142 -10.20 10.68 -11.36
CA ASN A 142 -11.05 11.78 -11.76
C ASN A 142 -10.66 12.35 -13.13
N THR A 143 -9.37 12.61 -13.35
CA THR A 143 -8.92 13.36 -14.54
C THR A 143 -7.99 12.58 -15.47
N GLY A 144 -7.35 11.52 -14.97
CA GLY A 144 -6.27 10.85 -15.70
C GLY A 144 -5.24 11.87 -16.18
N PHE A 145 -4.94 11.84 -17.47
CA PHE A 145 -4.01 12.79 -18.11
C PHE A 145 -4.65 14.14 -18.50
N ASP A 146 -5.98 14.28 -18.39
CA ASP A 146 -6.70 15.47 -18.87
C ASP A 146 -6.94 16.49 -17.75
N PHE A 147 -5.95 17.31 -17.50
CA PHE A 147 -5.99 18.41 -16.55
C PHE A 147 -5.12 19.59 -16.98
N ASN A 148 -5.37 20.73 -16.37
CA ASN A 148 -4.56 21.94 -16.47
C ASN A 148 -4.47 22.62 -15.10
N GLN A 149 -3.69 23.71 -15.00
CA GLN A 149 -3.48 24.41 -13.73
C GLN A 149 -4.80 24.90 -13.09
N GLN A 150 -5.73 25.40 -13.89
CA GLN A 150 -7.02 25.88 -13.36
C GLN A 150 -7.85 24.73 -12.78
N SER A 151 -8.00 23.61 -13.50
CA SER A 151 -8.76 22.45 -13.03
C SER A 151 -8.14 21.85 -11.77
N LEU A 152 -6.79 21.80 -11.67
CA LEU A 152 -6.12 21.35 -10.46
C LEU A 152 -6.34 22.30 -9.28
N ALA A 153 -6.33 23.61 -9.50
CA ALA A 153 -6.64 24.58 -8.45
C ALA A 153 -8.09 24.46 -7.92
N GLU A 154 -9.03 24.03 -8.78
CA GLU A 154 -10.40 23.69 -8.35
C GLU A 154 -10.41 22.43 -7.49
N LEU A 155 -9.71 21.36 -7.91
CA LEU A 155 -9.59 20.12 -7.13
C LEU A 155 -8.91 20.34 -5.77
N MET A 156 -7.96 21.26 -5.67
CA MET A 156 -7.37 21.64 -4.38
C MET A 156 -8.38 22.30 -3.43
N LYS A 157 -9.33 23.09 -3.96
CA LYS A 157 -10.44 23.61 -3.17
C LYS A 157 -11.41 22.51 -2.76
N ASP A 158 -11.73 21.61 -3.70
CA ASP A 158 -12.57 20.44 -3.43
C ASP A 158 -11.94 19.55 -2.34
N ALA A 159 -10.61 19.37 -2.33
CA ALA A 159 -9.88 18.67 -1.27
C ALA A 159 -10.05 19.37 0.10
N LYS A 160 -9.95 20.70 0.13
CA LYS A 160 -10.19 21.49 1.34
C LYS A 160 -11.63 21.36 1.85
N ASP A 161 -12.58 21.45 0.95
CA ASP A 161 -14.01 21.38 1.28
C ASP A 161 -14.41 19.97 1.76
N LEU A 162 -13.77 18.93 1.21
CA LEU A 162 -13.88 17.55 1.68
C LEU A 162 -13.32 17.38 3.11
N GLY A 163 -12.31 18.18 3.46
CA GLY A 163 -11.68 18.16 4.78
C GLY A 163 -10.39 17.33 4.86
N VAL A 164 -9.83 16.88 3.72
CA VAL A 164 -8.57 16.15 3.71
C VAL A 164 -7.36 17.09 3.83
N ASP A 165 -6.23 16.55 4.29
CA ASP A 165 -5.02 17.32 4.58
C ASP A 165 -4.25 17.76 3.32
N MET A 166 -4.36 16.99 2.24
CA MET A 166 -3.46 17.11 1.09
C MET A 166 -4.16 16.85 -0.24
N PHE A 167 -3.74 17.56 -1.28
CA PHE A 167 -3.97 17.22 -2.67
C PHE A 167 -2.73 16.53 -3.24
N LEU A 168 -2.89 15.36 -3.86
CA LEU A 168 -1.83 14.59 -4.50
C LEU A 168 -2.01 14.62 -6.02
N LEU A 169 -1.11 15.30 -6.73
CA LEU A 169 -1.06 15.29 -8.19
C LEU A 169 -0.43 13.98 -8.68
N ASP A 170 -1.19 13.22 -9.47
CA ASP A 170 -0.75 11.96 -10.08
C ASP A 170 -0.05 12.15 -11.44
N ASP A 171 0.08 11.10 -12.25
CA ASP A 171 0.77 11.07 -13.54
C ASP A 171 0.23 12.12 -14.54
N GLY A 172 1.09 12.58 -15.47
CA GLY A 172 0.67 13.43 -16.58
C GLY A 172 1.08 14.90 -16.50
N TRP A 173 1.85 15.33 -15.50
CA TRP A 173 2.21 16.72 -15.26
C TRP A 173 3.50 17.18 -15.96
N PHE A 174 4.28 16.30 -16.56
CA PHE A 174 5.67 16.52 -16.98
C PHE A 174 5.90 16.35 -18.48
N ALA A 175 7.12 16.69 -18.91
CA ALA A 175 7.67 16.67 -20.27
C ALA A 175 7.15 17.79 -21.20
N ASN A 176 8.05 18.42 -21.92
CA ASN A 176 7.75 19.52 -22.85
C ASN A 176 7.91 19.11 -24.32
N LYS A 177 9.00 18.46 -24.69
CA LYS A 177 9.22 18.00 -26.08
C LYS A 177 8.27 16.86 -26.46
N TYR A 178 8.07 15.94 -25.55
CA TYR A 178 7.16 14.80 -25.65
C TYR A 178 6.16 14.80 -24.49
N PRO A 179 5.16 15.70 -24.51
CA PRO A 179 4.25 15.87 -23.37
C PRO A 179 3.57 14.57 -22.94
N ARG A 180 3.51 14.35 -21.64
CA ARG A 180 2.84 13.19 -21.02
C ARG A 180 1.33 13.32 -21.14
N LYS A 181 0.75 12.86 -22.26
CA LYS A 181 -0.70 12.85 -22.53
C LYS A 181 -1.31 11.45 -22.40
N ASP A 182 -0.47 10.46 -22.38
CA ASP A 182 -0.75 9.03 -22.25
C ASP A 182 0.54 8.34 -21.76
N ASP A 183 0.53 7.02 -21.66
CA ASP A 183 1.67 6.24 -21.17
C ASP A 183 2.76 5.93 -22.23
N HIS A 184 2.66 6.50 -23.45
CA HIS A 184 3.61 6.24 -24.53
C HIS A 184 4.79 7.22 -24.60
N ALA A 185 4.75 8.31 -23.86
CA ALA A 185 5.76 9.37 -23.95
C ALA A 185 6.01 10.07 -22.63
N GLY A 186 7.14 10.76 -22.51
CA GLY A 186 7.45 11.72 -21.48
C GLY A 186 8.17 11.18 -20.24
N LEU A 187 8.05 9.88 -19.89
CA LEU A 187 8.81 9.35 -18.74
C LEU A 187 10.31 9.54 -18.95
N GLY A 188 10.96 10.13 -17.96
CA GLY A 188 12.34 10.55 -17.99
C GLY A 188 12.55 12.06 -18.03
N ASP A 189 11.54 12.84 -18.42
CA ASP A 189 11.66 14.30 -18.59
C ASP A 189 10.82 15.02 -17.51
N TRP A 190 11.39 15.17 -16.32
CA TRP A 190 10.67 15.60 -15.10
C TRP A 190 10.56 17.13 -14.97
N GLU A 191 10.21 17.83 -16.05
CA GLU A 191 9.87 19.24 -16.04
C GLU A 191 8.38 19.42 -16.29
N ALA A 192 7.73 20.30 -15.54
CA ALA A 192 6.31 20.58 -15.71
C ALA A 192 5.97 20.96 -17.16
N THR A 193 4.94 20.33 -17.71
CA THR A 193 4.46 20.59 -19.08
C THR A 193 3.87 22.00 -19.15
N LYS A 194 4.57 22.93 -19.80
CA LYS A 194 4.18 24.35 -19.87
C LYS A 194 2.80 24.60 -20.45
N SER A 195 2.36 23.76 -21.40
CA SER A 195 1.03 23.89 -22.00
C SER A 195 -0.13 23.56 -21.04
N LYS A 196 0.12 22.68 -20.04
CA LYS A 196 -0.86 22.36 -18.99
C LYS A 196 -0.67 23.23 -17.75
N LEU A 197 0.58 23.45 -17.37
CA LEU A 197 1.01 24.06 -16.11
C LEU A 197 1.94 25.24 -16.39
N PRO A 198 1.42 26.38 -16.85
CA PRO A 198 2.24 27.53 -17.25
C PRO A 198 3.11 28.07 -16.13
N ASP A 199 2.66 28.00 -14.87
CA ASP A 199 3.41 28.45 -13.69
C ASP A 199 4.26 27.33 -13.06
N GLY A 200 4.27 26.11 -13.64
CA GLY A 200 5.02 24.97 -13.17
C GLY A 200 4.61 24.47 -11.79
N ILE A 201 5.49 23.67 -11.15
CA ILE A 201 5.27 23.18 -9.78
C ILE A 201 5.14 24.34 -8.76
N PRO A 202 5.93 25.44 -8.84
CA PRO A 202 5.74 26.58 -7.92
C PRO A 202 4.32 27.15 -7.96
N GLY A 203 3.68 27.17 -9.14
CA GLY A 203 2.29 27.59 -9.30
C GLY A 203 1.32 26.69 -8.55
N LEU A 204 1.48 25.36 -8.68
CA LEU A 204 0.65 24.37 -8.00
C LEU A 204 0.81 24.44 -6.47
N VAL A 205 2.03 24.54 -5.97
CA VAL A 205 2.30 24.70 -4.54
C VAL A 205 1.65 25.98 -3.98
N ARG A 206 1.72 27.09 -4.72
CA ARG A 206 1.05 28.35 -4.37
C ARG A 206 -0.48 28.17 -4.33
N ASP A 207 -1.05 27.48 -5.32
CA ASP A 207 -2.49 27.27 -5.44
C ASP A 207 -2.99 26.34 -4.30
N ALA A 208 -2.26 25.28 -3.95
CA ALA A 208 -2.56 24.40 -2.81
C ALA A 208 -2.52 25.18 -1.48
N LYS A 209 -1.48 25.99 -1.28
CA LYS A 209 -1.37 26.86 -0.10
C LYS A 209 -2.53 27.85 0.02
N LYS A 210 -2.93 28.44 -1.11
CA LYS A 210 -4.11 29.33 -1.17
C LYS A 210 -5.40 28.60 -0.85
N ALA A 211 -5.56 27.37 -1.30
CA ALA A 211 -6.70 26.52 -0.96
C ALA A 211 -6.67 26.06 0.50
N GLY A 212 -5.50 26.04 1.16
CA GLY A 212 -5.33 25.61 2.55
C GLY A 212 -5.14 24.10 2.70
N VAL A 213 -4.54 23.45 1.70
CA VAL A 213 -4.13 22.04 1.71
C VAL A 213 -2.64 21.91 1.42
N LYS A 214 -2.03 20.80 1.83
CA LYS A 214 -0.67 20.44 1.43
C LYS A 214 -0.65 19.96 -0.02
N PHE A 215 0.53 19.99 -0.65
CA PHE A 215 0.71 19.52 -2.03
C PHE A 215 1.66 18.32 -2.06
N GLY A 216 1.21 17.23 -2.67
CA GLY A 216 2.01 16.06 -2.99
C GLY A 216 2.12 15.85 -4.50
N ILE A 217 3.12 15.08 -4.94
CA ILE A 217 3.40 14.85 -6.36
C ILE A 217 3.82 13.41 -6.64
N TRP A 218 3.34 12.85 -7.73
CA TRP A 218 3.71 11.54 -8.25
C TRP A 218 4.97 11.61 -9.10
N ILE A 219 5.82 10.60 -8.97
CA ILE A 219 6.98 10.36 -9.84
C ILE A 219 7.15 8.87 -10.12
N GLU A 220 7.71 8.53 -11.29
CA GLU A 220 8.14 7.18 -11.68
C GLU A 220 9.59 7.24 -12.20
N PRO A 221 10.56 7.52 -11.32
CA PRO A 221 11.89 7.97 -11.74
C PRO A 221 12.82 6.85 -12.19
N GLU A 222 12.42 5.59 -12.03
CA GLU A 222 13.18 4.42 -12.45
C GLU A 222 12.86 3.97 -13.88
N MET A 223 11.89 4.63 -14.52
CA MET A 223 11.39 4.26 -15.84
C MET A 223 11.62 5.38 -16.87
N VAL A 224 11.64 4.99 -18.14
CA VAL A 224 11.81 5.91 -19.26
C VAL A 224 10.99 5.45 -20.47
N ASN A 225 10.36 6.40 -21.17
CA ASN A 225 9.78 6.10 -22.47
C ASN A 225 10.83 6.29 -23.60
N PRO A 226 10.73 5.52 -24.69
CA PRO A 226 11.52 5.79 -25.90
C PRO A 226 11.31 7.20 -26.46
N LYS A 227 10.09 7.75 -26.31
CA LYS A 227 9.78 9.14 -26.64
C LYS A 227 10.01 10.01 -25.40
N SER A 228 11.29 10.29 -25.11
CA SER A 228 11.75 11.23 -24.09
C SER A 228 13.08 11.84 -24.47
N GLU A 229 13.38 13.04 -23.98
CA GLU A 229 14.68 13.66 -24.17
C GLU A 229 15.77 12.91 -23.41
N LEU A 230 15.43 12.28 -22.28
CA LEU A 230 16.36 11.44 -21.53
C LEU A 230 16.84 10.26 -22.38
N PHE A 231 15.93 9.53 -23.02
CA PHE A 231 16.31 8.39 -23.84
C PHE A 231 17.11 8.80 -25.08
N GLU A 232 16.78 9.93 -25.70
CA GLU A 232 17.58 10.48 -26.81
C GLU A 232 19.03 10.78 -26.41
N LYS A 233 19.22 11.30 -25.18
CA LYS A 233 20.55 11.69 -24.66
C LYS A 233 21.33 10.50 -24.12
N HIS A 234 20.63 9.52 -23.53
CA HIS A 234 21.22 8.42 -22.78
C HIS A 234 20.56 7.07 -23.08
N PRO A 235 20.58 6.60 -24.33
CA PRO A 235 20.02 5.28 -24.67
C PRO A 235 20.80 4.12 -24.02
N ASP A 236 22.02 4.39 -23.55
CA ASP A 236 22.89 3.46 -22.82
C ASP A 236 22.52 3.32 -21.31
N TRP A 237 21.52 4.07 -20.82
CA TRP A 237 21.08 3.99 -19.43
C TRP A 237 19.93 3.01 -19.20
N VAL A 238 19.46 2.33 -20.24
CA VAL A 238 18.33 1.40 -20.14
C VAL A 238 18.78 -0.06 -20.09
N ILE A 239 17.97 -0.88 -19.45
CA ILE A 239 18.12 -2.34 -19.47
C ILE A 239 17.51 -2.87 -20.75
N MET A 240 18.35 -3.30 -21.68
CA MET A 240 17.91 -3.74 -23.00
C MET A 240 18.92 -4.69 -23.64
N GLN A 241 18.49 -5.88 -24.05
CA GLN A 241 19.31 -6.85 -24.75
C GLN A 241 19.80 -6.32 -26.11
N PRO A 242 21.12 -6.29 -26.37
CA PRO A 242 21.62 -5.90 -27.66
C PRO A 242 21.24 -6.94 -28.72
N LYS A 243 20.93 -6.49 -29.94
CA LYS A 243 20.61 -7.33 -31.13
C LYS A 243 19.37 -8.22 -30.94
N ARG A 244 18.45 -7.84 -30.11
CA ARG A 244 17.12 -8.45 -29.94
C ARG A 244 16.04 -7.37 -29.99
N ASP A 245 14.83 -7.78 -30.38
CA ASP A 245 13.68 -6.88 -30.32
C ASP A 245 13.46 -6.41 -28.89
N THR A 246 13.17 -5.13 -28.75
CA THR A 246 12.93 -4.53 -27.45
C THR A 246 11.55 -4.95 -26.94
N TYR A 247 11.50 -5.49 -25.74
CA TYR A 247 10.25 -5.76 -25.05
C TYR A 247 9.89 -4.57 -24.15
N TYR A 248 8.68 -4.07 -24.33
CA TYR A 248 8.13 -2.99 -23.53
C TYR A 248 7.06 -3.53 -22.61
N TYR A 249 7.15 -3.20 -21.33
CA TYR A 249 6.05 -3.39 -20.39
C TYR A 249 5.45 -2.02 -20.08
N ARG A 250 4.14 -1.83 -20.35
CA ARG A 250 3.47 -0.52 -20.26
C ARG A 250 4.14 0.58 -21.09
N ASN A 251 4.60 0.27 -22.29
CA ASN A 251 5.25 1.22 -23.21
C ASN A 251 6.53 1.88 -22.69
N GLN A 252 7.16 1.31 -21.67
CA GLN A 252 8.33 1.90 -21.02
C GLN A 252 9.48 0.91 -20.87
N LEU A 253 10.65 1.45 -20.58
CA LEU A 253 11.90 0.75 -20.30
C LEU A 253 12.35 1.07 -18.89
N VAL A 254 13.13 0.16 -18.31
CA VAL A 254 13.72 0.32 -16.96
C VAL A 254 15.09 0.96 -17.09
N LEU A 255 15.33 2.01 -16.30
CA LEU A 255 16.66 2.62 -16.17
C LEU A 255 17.59 1.71 -15.37
N ASP A 256 18.85 1.63 -15.77
CA ASP A 256 19.88 0.87 -15.06
C ASP A 256 20.37 1.61 -13.80
N ILE A 257 19.61 1.49 -12.72
CA ILE A 257 19.94 2.16 -11.45
C ILE A 257 21.17 1.54 -10.74
N SER A 258 21.73 0.43 -11.25
CA SER A 258 23.05 -0.05 -10.82
C SER A 258 24.18 0.91 -11.25
N ASN A 259 23.94 1.72 -12.31
CA ASN A 259 24.85 2.73 -12.80
C ASN A 259 24.83 3.99 -11.92
N PRO A 260 25.97 4.42 -11.32
CA PRO A 260 26.03 5.63 -10.50
C PRO A 260 25.51 6.91 -11.16
N LYS A 261 25.68 7.06 -12.50
CA LYS A 261 25.14 8.21 -13.22
C LYS A 261 23.61 8.25 -13.23
N VAL A 262 22.97 7.08 -13.33
CA VAL A 262 21.51 6.93 -13.21
C VAL A 262 21.07 7.20 -11.79
N GLN A 263 21.84 6.74 -10.78
CA GLN A 263 21.56 7.06 -9.37
C GLN A 263 21.58 8.57 -9.11
N ASP A 264 22.58 9.29 -9.68
CA ASP A 264 22.68 10.74 -9.56
C ASP A 264 21.51 11.45 -10.25
N TYR A 265 21.09 10.97 -11.41
CA TYR A 265 19.94 11.48 -12.14
C TYR A 265 18.64 11.30 -11.32
N VAL A 266 18.36 10.09 -10.82
CA VAL A 266 17.15 9.79 -10.06
C VAL A 266 17.10 10.58 -8.74
N PHE A 267 18.22 10.64 -8.02
CA PHE A 267 18.33 11.51 -6.84
C PHE A 267 18.05 12.98 -7.20
N GLY A 268 18.63 13.46 -8.32
CA GLY A 268 18.49 14.83 -8.81
C GLY A 268 17.06 15.25 -9.11
N ILE A 269 16.16 14.31 -9.47
CA ILE A 269 14.73 14.59 -9.69
C ILE A 269 14.09 15.08 -8.39
N VAL A 270 14.18 14.30 -7.32
CA VAL A 270 13.61 14.65 -6.01
C VAL A 270 14.30 15.88 -5.45
N ASP A 271 15.63 15.93 -5.54
CA ASP A 271 16.44 17.03 -5.01
C ASP A 271 16.09 18.38 -5.64
N ARG A 272 15.91 18.41 -6.96
CA ARG A 272 15.52 19.62 -7.69
C ARG A 272 14.10 20.05 -7.31
N ILE A 273 13.13 19.12 -7.33
CA ILE A 273 11.74 19.44 -6.96
C ILE A 273 11.69 20.04 -5.55
N MET A 274 12.35 19.43 -4.59
CA MET A 274 12.37 19.90 -3.19
C MET A 274 13.16 21.20 -3.00
N THR A 275 14.25 21.40 -3.73
CA THR A 275 15.06 22.62 -3.62
C THR A 275 14.34 23.82 -4.21
N GLU A 276 13.68 23.63 -5.36
CA GLU A 276 12.92 24.69 -6.04
C GLU A 276 11.56 24.93 -5.37
N ASN A 277 11.00 23.90 -4.69
CA ASN A 277 9.67 23.94 -4.09
C ASN A 277 9.68 23.30 -2.70
N PRO A 278 10.23 23.96 -1.67
CA PRO A 278 10.39 23.38 -0.34
C PRO A 278 9.07 23.07 0.38
N ASP A 279 7.95 23.61 -0.10
CA ASP A 279 6.60 23.34 0.42
C ASP A 279 5.93 22.10 -0.22
N VAL A 280 6.61 21.37 -1.12
CA VAL A 280 6.16 20.03 -1.53
C VAL A 280 6.24 19.11 -0.33
N ALA A 281 5.11 18.55 0.05
CA ALA A 281 4.96 17.85 1.33
C ALA A 281 4.96 16.31 1.22
N TYR A 282 4.95 15.76 -0.01
CA TYR A 282 4.76 14.33 -0.19
C TYR A 282 5.11 13.87 -1.61
N PHE A 283 5.64 12.65 -1.74
CA PHE A 283 5.84 11.99 -3.02
C PHE A 283 5.11 10.65 -3.08
N LYS A 284 4.44 10.36 -4.20
CA LYS A 284 4.05 9.02 -4.61
C LYS A 284 5.09 8.53 -5.61
N TRP A 285 5.88 7.54 -5.21
CA TRP A 285 6.95 6.96 -6.03
C TRP A 285 6.49 5.66 -6.64
N ASP A 286 6.34 5.66 -7.95
CA ASP A 286 5.86 4.51 -8.72
C ASP A 286 6.98 3.77 -9.45
N CYS A 287 6.69 2.52 -9.87
CA CYS A 287 7.60 1.65 -10.60
C CYS A 287 6.79 0.59 -11.34
N ASN A 288 6.40 0.87 -12.58
CA ASN A 288 5.37 0.09 -13.28
C ASN A 288 5.89 -0.93 -14.30
N SER A 289 7.20 -1.01 -14.53
CA SER A 289 7.76 -1.97 -15.48
C SER A 289 8.57 -3.06 -14.80
N VAL A 290 8.52 -4.26 -15.36
CA VAL A 290 9.33 -5.41 -14.95
C VAL A 290 10.62 -5.51 -15.78
N ILE A 291 11.63 -6.20 -15.27
CA ILE A 291 12.88 -6.47 -16.00
C ILE A 291 12.80 -7.86 -16.61
N THR A 292 12.62 -7.92 -17.92
CA THR A 292 12.57 -9.18 -18.68
C THR A 292 13.76 -9.34 -19.64
N ASN A 293 14.32 -8.24 -20.14
CA ASN A 293 15.45 -8.19 -21.07
C ASN A 293 16.74 -7.87 -20.31
N ILE A 294 17.29 -8.84 -19.61
CA ILE A 294 18.40 -8.66 -18.70
C ILE A 294 19.69 -8.38 -19.45
N TYR A 295 20.06 -7.14 -19.59
CA TYR A 295 21.38 -6.72 -20.01
C TYR A 295 21.62 -5.28 -19.60
N SER A 296 22.70 -5.06 -18.85
CA SER A 296 23.18 -3.76 -18.44
C SER A 296 24.42 -3.36 -19.23
N PRO A 297 24.37 -2.29 -20.03
CA PRO A 297 25.58 -1.76 -20.69
C PRO A 297 26.68 -1.37 -19.69
N TYR A 298 26.29 -0.96 -18.48
CA TYR A 298 27.21 -0.59 -17.40
C TYR A 298 28.00 -1.79 -16.85
N HIS A 299 27.34 -2.94 -16.64
CA HIS A 299 27.97 -4.15 -16.09
C HIS A 299 28.91 -4.87 -17.05
N LYS A 300 28.78 -4.64 -18.36
CA LYS A 300 29.62 -5.28 -19.38
C LYS A 300 29.68 -6.81 -19.20
N GLU A 301 30.82 -7.34 -18.78
CA GLU A 301 31.05 -8.77 -18.58
C GLU A 301 30.48 -9.32 -17.27
N ASN A 302 30.15 -8.45 -16.31
CA ASN A 302 29.67 -8.86 -14.98
C ASN A 302 28.13 -8.85 -14.91
N GLN A 303 27.43 -9.31 -15.95
CA GLN A 303 25.95 -9.29 -16.00
C GLN A 303 25.30 -10.03 -14.83
N GLY A 304 25.97 -11.04 -14.26
CA GLY A 304 25.47 -11.78 -13.10
C GLY A 304 25.35 -10.95 -11.81
N ASN A 305 25.95 -9.76 -11.76
CA ASN A 305 25.79 -8.85 -10.61
C ASN A 305 24.56 -7.96 -10.73
N PHE A 306 23.96 -7.84 -11.91
CA PHE A 306 23.00 -6.81 -12.25
C PHE A 306 21.80 -6.75 -11.30
N TYR A 307 21.06 -7.84 -11.09
CA TYR A 307 19.84 -7.80 -10.26
C TYR A 307 20.11 -7.36 -8.81
N ILE A 308 21.24 -7.76 -8.27
CA ILE A 308 21.65 -7.40 -6.90
C ILE A 308 22.09 -5.94 -6.85
N ASP A 309 22.92 -5.52 -7.80
CA ASP A 309 23.43 -4.14 -7.84
C ASP A 309 22.34 -3.13 -8.24
N HIS A 310 21.29 -3.56 -8.97
CA HIS A 310 20.11 -2.76 -9.24
C HIS A 310 19.36 -2.41 -7.94
N VAL A 311 19.06 -3.41 -7.10
CA VAL A 311 18.44 -3.18 -5.79
C VAL A 311 19.33 -2.33 -4.87
N ARG A 312 20.62 -2.62 -4.84
CA ARG A 312 21.57 -1.80 -4.07
C ARG A 312 21.68 -0.37 -4.58
N GLY A 313 21.48 -0.18 -5.88
CA GLY A 313 21.42 1.14 -6.51
C GLY A 313 20.24 1.96 -6.01
N ILE A 314 19.04 1.35 -5.94
CA ILE A 314 17.87 2.04 -5.38
C ILE A 314 18.06 2.39 -3.91
N TYR A 315 18.65 1.51 -3.10
CA TYR A 315 18.97 1.82 -1.70
C TYR A 315 19.89 3.03 -1.56
N LYS A 316 20.90 3.15 -2.42
CA LYS A 316 21.82 4.29 -2.41
C LYS A 316 21.08 5.60 -2.70
N VAL A 317 20.16 5.59 -3.68
CA VAL A 317 19.34 6.77 -4.01
C VAL A 317 18.44 7.14 -2.83
N LEU A 318 17.68 6.17 -2.31
CA LEU A 318 16.73 6.39 -1.22
C LEU A 318 17.43 6.82 0.08
N THR A 319 18.61 6.25 0.38
CA THR A 319 19.42 6.66 1.53
C THR A 319 19.88 8.13 1.39
N ARG A 320 20.27 8.56 0.19
CA ARG A 320 20.63 9.97 -0.08
C ARG A 320 19.45 10.91 0.11
N ILE A 321 18.27 10.51 -0.41
CA ILE A 321 17.02 11.29 -0.24
C ILE A 321 16.68 11.41 1.24
N HIS A 322 16.63 10.27 1.94
CA HIS A 322 16.27 10.25 3.37
C HIS A 322 17.26 11.05 4.23
N LYS A 323 18.56 10.97 3.93
CA LYS A 323 19.57 11.76 4.65
C LYS A 323 19.38 13.28 4.45
N LYS A 324 18.99 13.71 3.25
CA LYS A 324 18.80 15.13 2.93
C LYS A 324 17.41 15.63 3.36
N TYR A 325 16.39 14.80 3.25
CA TYR A 325 15.00 15.11 3.53
C TYR A 325 14.37 14.10 4.52
N PRO A 326 14.84 14.02 5.77
CA PRO A 326 14.47 12.95 6.71
C PRO A 326 13.00 12.99 7.16
N LYS A 327 12.31 14.10 6.92
CA LYS A 327 10.89 14.30 7.27
C LYS A 327 9.96 14.30 6.05
N LEU A 328 10.45 13.85 4.89
CA LEU A 328 9.66 13.78 3.67
C LEU A 328 8.87 12.46 3.64
N PRO A 329 7.54 12.48 3.80
CA PRO A 329 6.72 11.28 3.64
C PRO A 329 6.70 10.87 2.16
N MET A 330 6.78 9.56 1.92
CA MET A 330 6.68 9.00 0.59
C MET A 330 5.80 7.74 0.60
N MET A 331 4.95 7.60 -0.42
CA MET A 331 4.19 6.38 -0.72
C MET A 331 4.95 5.54 -1.74
N LEU A 332 5.16 4.27 -1.42
CA LEU A 332 5.68 3.28 -2.36
C LEU A 332 4.54 2.75 -3.23
N CYS A 333 4.67 2.90 -4.54
CA CYS A 333 3.78 2.30 -5.53
C CYS A 333 4.58 1.48 -6.54
N SER A 334 3.95 0.46 -7.10
CA SER A 334 4.51 -0.33 -8.19
C SER A 334 3.36 -1.00 -8.96
N GLY A 335 2.50 -0.18 -9.57
CA GLY A 335 1.22 -0.63 -10.10
C GLY A 335 0.41 -1.35 -9.00
N GLY A 336 0.17 -0.66 -7.90
CA GLY A 336 -0.28 -1.26 -6.66
C GLY A 336 0.87 -1.74 -5.77
N GLY A 337 0.68 -2.87 -5.08
CA GLY A 337 1.61 -3.49 -4.15
C GLY A 337 2.75 -4.29 -4.77
N GLY A 338 3.05 -4.10 -6.06
CA GLY A 338 4.02 -4.93 -6.79
C GLY A 338 5.46 -4.93 -6.24
N ARG A 339 5.78 -4.07 -5.26
CA ARG A 339 7.10 -4.00 -4.63
C ARG A 339 7.02 -3.69 -3.13
N MET A 340 5.96 -4.11 -2.47
CA MET A 340 5.83 -3.91 -1.02
C MET A 340 6.75 -4.87 -0.26
N ASP A 341 7.60 -4.32 0.58
CA ASP A 341 8.45 -5.06 1.51
C ASP A 341 8.96 -4.16 2.63
N TYR A 342 9.47 -4.78 3.71
CA TYR A 342 9.91 -4.04 4.89
C TYR A 342 11.22 -3.28 4.70
N GLU A 343 12.09 -3.67 3.76
CA GLU A 343 13.32 -2.90 3.51
C GLU A 343 13.00 -1.57 2.83
N MET A 344 12.04 -1.57 1.88
CA MET A 344 11.59 -0.33 1.28
C MET A 344 10.89 0.59 2.29
N LEU A 345 10.14 0.03 3.24
CA LEU A 345 9.47 0.82 4.28
C LEU A 345 10.43 1.53 5.25
N LYS A 346 11.73 1.25 5.25
CA LYS A 346 12.75 2.09 5.92
C LYS A 346 12.82 3.51 5.32
N TYR A 347 12.37 3.68 4.07
CA TYR A 347 12.40 4.94 3.34
C TYR A 347 11.00 5.50 3.05
N PHE A 348 9.98 4.64 3.04
CA PHE A 348 8.60 4.98 2.73
C PHE A 348 7.71 4.92 3.97
N THR A 349 6.75 5.82 4.05
CA THR A 349 5.80 5.88 5.18
C THR A 349 4.65 4.91 5.02
N GLU A 350 4.31 4.59 3.79
CA GLU A 350 3.24 3.69 3.39
C GLU A 350 3.45 3.18 1.96
N PHE A 351 2.60 2.23 1.56
CA PHE A 351 2.53 1.73 0.19
C PHE A 351 1.08 1.74 -0.33
N TRP A 352 0.95 1.80 -1.66
CA TRP A 352 -0.30 1.61 -2.36
C TRP A 352 -0.60 0.11 -2.45
N CYS A 353 -1.69 -0.34 -1.82
CA CYS A 353 -1.97 -1.78 -1.68
C CYS A 353 -2.24 -2.44 -3.03
N SER A 354 -3.08 -1.83 -3.85
CA SER A 354 -3.47 -2.33 -5.16
C SER A 354 -4.10 -1.23 -6.00
N ASP A 355 -3.93 -1.29 -7.32
CA ASP A 355 -4.67 -0.49 -8.28
C ASP A 355 -6.13 -0.96 -8.40
N ASP A 356 -6.45 -2.18 -7.91
CA ASP A 356 -7.83 -2.60 -7.73
C ASP A 356 -8.43 -1.89 -6.53
N THR A 357 -9.36 -0.99 -6.80
CA THR A 357 -10.06 -0.17 -5.81
C THR A 357 -11.52 -0.56 -5.65
N ASP A 358 -11.94 -1.68 -6.24
CA ASP A 358 -13.25 -2.26 -5.93
C ASP A 358 -13.36 -2.54 -4.43
N PRO A 359 -14.39 -2.05 -3.73
CA PRO A 359 -14.46 -2.18 -2.27
C PRO A 359 -14.61 -3.62 -1.79
N TYR A 360 -15.22 -4.52 -2.58
CA TYR A 360 -15.27 -5.94 -2.23
C TYR A 360 -13.87 -6.58 -2.33
N GLU A 361 -13.16 -6.36 -3.45
CA GLU A 361 -11.80 -6.88 -3.63
C GLU A 361 -10.84 -6.30 -2.57
N ARG A 362 -11.00 -5.01 -2.23
CA ARG A 362 -10.20 -4.37 -1.18
C ARG A 362 -10.37 -5.00 0.19
N LEU A 363 -11.53 -5.56 0.54
CA LEU A 363 -11.69 -6.28 1.79
C LEU A 363 -10.79 -7.53 1.84
N TYR A 364 -10.67 -8.29 0.75
CA TYR A 364 -9.76 -9.44 0.66
C TYR A 364 -8.30 -9.00 0.67
N ILE A 365 -7.94 -8.01 -0.15
CA ILE A 365 -6.57 -7.49 -0.25
C ILE A 365 -6.09 -6.93 1.10
N GLN A 366 -6.88 -6.06 1.73
CA GLN A 366 -6.53 -5.44 3.01
C GLN A 366 -6.50 -6.47 4.16
N TRP A 367 -7.42 -7.44 4.15
CA TRP A 367 -7.40 -8.53 5.11
C TRP A 367 -6.10 -9.34 5.02
N SER A 368 -5.73 -9.78 3.82
CA SER A 368 -4.53 -10.58 3.59
C SER A 368 -3.26 -9.82 3.97
N LEU A 369 -3.11 -8.59 3.49
CA LEU A 369 -1.98 -7.74 3.80
C LEU A 369 -1.88 -7.39 5.29
N SER A 370 -3.01 -7.27 5.98
CA SER A 370 -3.04 -6.97 7.42
C SER A 370 -2.46 -8.08 8.30
N LYS A 371 -2.17 -9.26 7.76
CA LYS A 371 -1.41 -10.29 8.47
C LYS A 371 0.04 -9.82 8.72
N PHE A 372 0.58 -9.08 7.77
CA PHE A 372 1.99 -8.65 7.76
C PHE A 372 2.16 -7.16 8.06
N PHE A 373 1.27 -6.30 7.60
CA PHE A 373 1.43 -4.85 7.64
C PHE A 373 0.39 -4.15 8.53
N PRO A 374 0.81 -3.19 9.37
CA PRO A 374 -0.14 -2.37 10.12
C PRO A 374 -0.93 -1.44 9.19
N ALA A 375 -2.20 -1.17 9.53
CA ALA A 375 -3.11 -0.31 8.76
C ALA A 375 -2.51 1.04 8.36
N LYS A 376 -1.63 1.59 9.19
CA LYS A 376 -0.88 2.84 8.96
C LYS A 376 -0.06 2.83 7.66
N THR A 377 0.42 1.67 7.22
CA THR A 377 1.24 1.53 6.02
C THR A 377 0.45 1.21 4.76
N MET A 378 -0.83 0.93 4.89
CA MET A 378 -1.70 0.50 3.80
C MET A 378 -2.54 1.66 3.27
N GLY A 379 -2.19 2.21 2.09
CA GLY A 379 -2.97 3.24 1.42
C GLY A 379 -4.27 2.67 0.83
N SER A 380 -5.40 3.32 1.11
CA SER A 380 -6.70 2.93 0.58
C SER A 380 -7.51 4.16 0.20
N HIS A 381 -7.94 4.23 -1.07
CA HIS A 381 -8.65 5.39 -1.60
C HIS A 381 -10.08 5.03 -2.01
N VAL A 382 -11.01 5.91 -1.69
CA VAL A 382 -12.39 5.89 -2.16
C VAL A 382 -12.41 6.29 -3.62
N THR A 383 -12.90 5.43 -4.51
CA THR A 383 -12.94 5.65 -5.95
C THR A 383 -14.33 5.43 -6.55
N ASN A 384 -14.45 5.56 -7.86
CA ASN A 384 -15.67 5.29 -8.63
C ASN A 384 -15.66 3.91 -9.34
N TRP A 385 -14.72 3.01 -9.02
CA TRP A 385 -14.58 1.75 -9.74
C TRP A 385 -15.85 0.90 -9.71
N ASN A 386 -16.42 0.67 -8.54
CA ASN A 386 -17.68 -0.07 -8.41
C ASN A 386 -18.82 0.88 -8.00
N LYS A 387 -19.43 1.53 -8.99
CA LYS A 387 -20.55 2.45 -8.77
C LYS A 387 -21.85 1.77 -8.30
N ASN A 388 -21.91 0.44 -8.34
CA ASN A 388 -23.05 -0.31 -7.82
C ASN A 388 -23.06 -0.37 -6.28
N THR A 389 -21.90 -0.13 -5.65
CA THR A 389 -21.80 0.00 -4.20
C THR A 389 -22.05 1.45 -3.75
N SER A 390 -22.61 1.60 -2.56
CA SER A 390 -22.83 2.94 -1.98
C SER A 390 -21.50 3.65 -1.69
N VAL A 391 -21.49 4.97 -1.72
CA VAL A 391 -20.31 5.74 -1.30
C VAL A 391 -19.96 5.46 0.16
N LYS A 392 -20.98 5.17 1.00
CA LYS A 392 -20.76 4.76 2.40
C LYS A 392 -19.93 3.49 2.48
N PHE A 393 -20.31 2.42 1.78
CA PHE A 393 -19.58 1.14 1.79
C PHE A 393 -18.14 1.33 1.34
N ARG A 394 -17.91 2.03 0.21
CA ARG A 394 -16.55 2.34 -0.30
C ARG A 394 -15.72 3.11 0.72
N THR A 395 -16.32 4.11 1.38
CA THR A 395 -15.64 4.94 2.37
C THR A 395 -15.31 4.16 3.64
N ASP A 396 -16.24 3.33 4.13
CA ASP A 396 -16.02 2.53 5.33
C ASP A 396 -14.92 1.48 5.12
N VAL A 397 -14.85 0.86 3.93
CA VAL A 397 -13.76 -0.06 3.56
C VAL A 397 -12.41 0.67 3.59
N CYS A 398 -12.33 1.84 2.98
CA CYS A 398 -11.08 2.62 2.94
C CYS A 398 -10.69 3.17 4.32
N SER A 399 -11.67 3.48 5.17
CA SER A 399 -11.44 4.01 6.52
C SER A 399 -10.81 3.00 7.48
N SER A 400 -10.81 1.71 7.15
CA SER A 400 -10.12 0.69 7.95
C SER A 400 -8.60 0.70 7.81
N CYS A 401 -8.06 1.55 6.91
CA CYS A 401 -6.63 1.73 6.65
C CYS A 401 -6.28 3.22 6.58
N LYS A 402 -5.16 3.59 5.93
CA LYS A 402 -4.83 4.99 5.66
C LYS A 402 -5.76 5.55 4.58
N LEU A 403 -6.73 6.36 5.01
CA LEU A 403 -7.79 6.90 4.15
C LEU A 403 -7.26 7.94 3.15
N GLY A 404 -7.69 7.78 1.90
CA GLY A 404 -7.60 8.77 0.84
C GLY A 404 -8.84 8.73 -0.06
N PHE A 405 -8.88 9.66 -1.00
CA PHE A 405 -9.92 9.76 -2.01
C PHE A 405 -9.27 9.91 -3.39
N ASP A 406 -9.87 9.31 -4.38
CA ASP A 406 -9.56 9.46 -5.79
C ASP A 406 -10.86 9.35 -6.58
N ILE A 407 -11.69 10.37 -6.48
CA ILE A 407 -13.09 10.38 -6.91
C ILE A 407 -13.48 11.76 -7.44
N ASP A 408 -14.33 11.78 -8.45
CA ASP A 408 -14.99 13.02 -8.87
C ASP A 408 -16.06 13.43 -7.85
N LEU A 409 -15.70 14.35 -6.96
CA LEU A 409 -16.59 14.86 -5.92
C LEU A 409 -17.83 15.57 -6.49
N LYS A 410 -17.74 16.14 -7.71
CA LYS A 410 -18.87 16.81 -8.36
C LYS A 410 -19.93 15.83 -8.88
N SER A 411 -19.57 14.55 -9.02
CA SER A 411 -20.49 13.48 -9.40
C SER A 411 -21.34 12.95 -8.25
N LEU A 412 -21.03 13.30 -7.02
CA LEU A 412 -21.74 12.84 -5.82
C LEU A 412 -23.07 13.60 -5.66
N SER A 413 -24.09 12.89 -5.15
CA SER A 413 -25.32 13.54 -4.69
C SER A 413 -25.03 14.47 -3.50
N GLY A 414 -25.95 15.39 -3.19
CA GLY A 414 -25.77 16.29 -2.05
C GLY A 414 -25.63 15.56 -0.71
N ASP A 415 -26.33 14.45 -0.52
CA ASP A 415 -26.24 13.64 0.71
C ASP A 415 -24.96 12.78 0.72
N ASP A 416 -24.56 12.22 -0.41
CA ASP A 416 -23.29 11.50 -0.54
C ASP A 416 -22.10 12.43 -0.28
N TYR A 417 -22.14 13.66 -0.80
CA TYR A 417 -21.08 14.64 -0.55
C TYR A 417 -20.98 15.03 0.93
N LYS A 418 -22.13 15.29 1.59
CA LYS A 418 -22.17 15.54 3.03
C LYS A 418 -21.69 14.33 3.84
N PHE A 419 -22.03 13.13 3.39
CA PHE A 419 -21.58 11.89 4.01
C PHE A 419 -20.05 11.80 4.01
N VAL A 420 -19.38 11.96 2.86
CA VAL A 420 -17.91 11.85 2.78
C VAL A 420 -17.21 12.92 3.61
N GLN A 421 -17.74 14.16 3.67
CA GLN A 421 -17.23 15.21 4.55
C GLN A 421 -17.31 14.82 6.04
N ASN A 422 -18.43 14.23 6.46
CA ASN A 422 -18.61 13.76 7.83
C ASN A 422 -17.70 12.55 8.10
N ALA A 423 -17.55 11.65 7.13
CA ALA A 423 -16.69 10.47 7.27
C ALA A 423 -15.22 10.85 7.46
N VAL A 424 -14.71 11.88 6.77
CA VAL A 424 -13.35 12.42 7.00
C VAL A 424 -13.20 12.91 8.44
N LYS A 425 -14.16 13.68 8.97
CA LYS A 425 -14.13 14.15 10.36
C LYS A 425 -14.19 12.98 11.36
N ASN A 426 -15.03 11.98 11.09
CA ASN A 426 -15.14 10.78 11.93
C ASN A 426 -13.84 9.99 11.88
N TYR A 427 -13.22 9.86 10.69
CA TYR A 427 -11.93 9.20 10.53
C TYR A 427 -10.84 9.87 11.38
N ASP A 428 -10.77 11.18 11.44
CA ASP A 428 -9.81 11.91 12.27
C ASP A 428 -9.94 11.53 13.76
N SER A 429 -11.16 11.28 14.24
CA SER A 429 -11.38 10.83 15.62
C SER A 429 -11.03 9.35 15.84
N MET A 430 -11.18 8.51 14.83
CA MET A 430 -10.89 7.08 14.86
C MET A 430 -9.43 6.76 14.50
N LYS A 431 -8.77 7.63 13.75
CA LYS A 431 -7.43 7.46 13.21
C LYS A 431 -6.40 6.97 14.23
N PRO A 432 -6.33 7.50 15.47
CA PRO A 432 -5.40 6.98 16.47
C PRO A 432 -5.60 5.50 16.80
N MET A 433 -6.85 5.01 16.82
CA MET A 433 -7.13 3.60 17.06
C MET A 433 -6.73 2.73 15.84
N ILE A 434 -7.07 3.19 14.65
CA ILE A 434 -6.83 2.44 13.39
C ILE A 434 -5.32 2.36 13.09
N LEU A 435 -4.61 3.48 13.20
CA LEU A 435 -3.22 3.56 12.79
C LEU A 435 -2.22 3.13 13.87
N GLU A 436 -2.55 3.33 15.16
CA GLU A 436 -1.65 3.05 16.29
C GLU A 436 -2.11 1.88 17.17
N GLY A 437 -3.39 1.54 17.12
CA GLY A 437 -3.99 0.49 17.94
C GLY A 437 -3.60 -0.92 17.52
N ASP A 438 -4.08 -1.89 18.28
CA ASP A 438 -3.95 -3.31 17.96
C ASP A 438 -5.13 -3.76 17.11
N GLN A 439 -4.83 -4.39 15.98
CA GLN A 439 -5.81 -4.93 15.04
C GLN A 439 -6.19 -6.37 15.39
N TYR A 440 -7.49 -6.66 15.31
CA TYR A 440 -8.05 -7.99 15.46
C TYR A 440 -8.98 -8.29 14.27
N ARG A 441 -8.69 -9.37 13.55
CA ARG A 441 -9.52 -9.90 12.48
C ARG A 441 -10.55 -10.84 13.08
N LEU A 442 -11.83 -10.51 12.99
CA LEU A 442 -12.89 -11.19 13.74
C LEU A 442 -13.71 -12.15 12.90
N VAL A 443 -14.06 -11.74 11.68
CA VAL A 443 -14.84 -12.52 10.73
C VAL A 443 -14.17 -12.43 9.36
N SER A 444 -13.70 -13.58 8.87
CA SER A 444 -12.93 -13.66 7.63
C SER A 444 -13.81 -13.55 6.40
N PRO A 445 -13.48 -12.70 5.43
CA PRO A 445 -14.21 -12.63 4.16
C PRO A 445 -14.03 -13.89 3.30
N TYR A 446 -13.05 -14.74 3.61
CA TYR A 446 -12.82 -16.01 2.91
C TYR A 446 -13.71 -17.16 3.43
N GLU A 447 -14.33 -17.01 4.61
CA GLU A 447 -15.07 -18.07 5.28
C GLU A 447 -16.59 -17.89 5.19
N GLY A 448 -17.06 -16.79 4.58
CA GLY A 448 -18.50 -16.54 4.47
C GLY A 448 -18.81 -15.23 3.75
N ASN A 449 -20.02 -14.73 4.00
CA ASN A 449 -20.57 -13.55 3.31
C ASN A 449 -20.47 -12.26 4.13
N HIS A 450 -19.66 -12.28 5.18
CA HIS A 450 -19.45 -11.17 6.10
C HIS A 450 -17.98 -10.96 6.37
N CYS A 451 -17.61 -9.74 6.75
CA CYS A 451 -16.27 -9.42 7.21
C CYS A 451 -16.35 -8.51 8.43
N ALA A 452 -15.51 -8.74 9.44
CA ALA A 452 -15.41 -7.84 10.58
C ALA A 452 -13.99 -7.76 11.13
N ILE A 453 -13.56 -6.54 11.42
CA ILE A 453 -12.27 -6.22 12.07
C ILE A 453 -12.48 -5.21 13.17
N ASN A 454 -11.73 -5.32 14.28
CA ASN A 454 -11.68 -4.24 15.23
C ASN A 454 -10.26 -3.77 15.53
N TYR A 455 -10.15 -2.51 15.89
CA TYR A 455 -8.94 -1.88 16.39
C TYR A 455 -9.17 -1.43 17.82
N VAL A 456 -8.19 -1.66 18.69
CA VAL A 456 -8.25 -1.30 20.11
C VAL A 456 -7.07 -0.41 20.43
N SER A 457 -7.34 0.74 21.10
CA SER A 457 -6.29 1.63 21.58
C SER A 457 -5.37 0.91 22.58
N LYS A 458 -4.09 1.31 22.64
CA LYS A 458 -3.10 0.64 23.50
C LYS A 458 -3.45 0.64 24.97
N ASP A 459 -4.16 1.66 25.43
CA ASP A 459 -4.68 1.78 26.79
C ASP A 459 -6.03 1.06 27.00
N LYS A 460 -6.57 0.44 25.94
CA LYS A 460 -7.87 -0.25 25.90
C LYS A 460 -9.06 0.63 26.30
N GLN A 461 -8.90 1.96 26.23
CA GLN A 461 -9.98 2.88 26.57
C GLN A 461 -11.00 3.03 25.45
N ARG A 462 -10.56 2.87 24.20
CA ARG A 462 -11.38 3.06 23.01
C ARG A 462 -11.16 1.92 22.01
N ALA A 463 -12.19 1.61 21.24
CA ALA A 463 -12.09 0.70 20.12
C ALA A 463 -12.97 1.15 18.96
N VAL A 464 -12.66 0.64 17.76
CA VAL A 464 -13.52 0.80 16.60
C VAL A 464 -13.73 -0.56 15.95
N LEU A 465 -14.98 -0.89 15.64
CA LEU A 465 -15.39 -2.09 14.92
C LEU A 465 -15.89 -1.71 13.54
N PHE A 466 -15.35 -2.34 12.51
CA PHE A 466 -15.86 -2.31 11.15
C PHE A 466 -16.52 -3.64 10.85
N ALA A 467 -17.76 -3.61 10.35
CA ALA A 467 -18.52 -4.78 9.93
C ALA A 467 -19.08 -4.57 8.53
N TYR A 468 -18.98 -5.59 7.69
CA TYR A 468 -19.35 -5.53 6.28
C TYR A 468 -20.18 -6.74 5.88
N ASP A 469 -21.33 -6.50 5.24
CA ASP A 469 -22.10 -7.50 4.54
C ASP A 469 -21.63 -7.56 3.07
N LEU A 470 -21.06 -8.69 2.67
CA LEU A 470 -20.53 -8.89 1.31
C LEU A 470 -21.67 -9.31 0.37
N HIS A 471 -22.06 -10.57 0.45
CA HIS A 471 -23.13 -11.17 -0.35
C HIS A 471 -24.00 -12.09 0.51
N PRO A 472 -24.69 -11.57 1.54
CA PRO A 472 -25.46 -12.40 2.46
C PRO A 472 -26.59 -13.13 1.72
N ARG A 473 -26.79 -14.39 2.08
CA ARG A 473 -27.86 -15.21 1.50
C ARG A 473 -29.18 -14.89 2.20
N TYR A 474 -30.28 -15.03 1.46
CA TYR A 474 -31.60 -14.81 2.01
C TYR A 474 -31.83 -15.67 3.27
N LYS A 475 -32.17 -15.04 4.40
CA LYS A 475 -32.33 -15.66 5.72
C LYS A 475 -31.10 -16.42 6.21
N GLU A 476 -29.91 -15.98 5.86
CA GLU A 476 -28.68 -16.49 6.45
C GLU A 476 -28.73 -16.33 7.99
N PRO A 477 -28.26 -17.34 8.77
CA PRO A 477 -28.27 -17.22 10.22
C PRO A 477 -27.49 -16.01 10.71
N VAL A 478 -28.08 -15.26 11.63
CA VAL A 478 -27.42 -14.10 12.25
C VAL A 478 -26.28 -14.56 13.13
N MET A 479 -25.13 -13.92 12.99
CA MET A 479 -23.94 -14.15 13.78
C MET A 479 -23.66 -12.94 14.65
N ASN A 480 -23.36 -13.17 15.95
CA ASN A 480 -22.78 -12.10 16.78
C ASN A 480 -21.28 -12.00 16.53
N VAL A 481 -20.80 -10.79 16.30
CA VAL A 481 -19.37 -10.48 16.19
C VAL A 481 -18.79 -10.35 17.59
N LYS A 482 -17.92 -11.29 17.97
CA LYS A 482 -17.19 -11.25 19.24
C LYS A 482 -15.94 -10.41 19.06
N MET A 483 -15.89 -9.28 19.75
CA MET A 483 -14.71 -8.41 19.73
C MET A 483 -13.53 -9.04 20.46
N GLN A 484 -12.35 -8.49 20.26
CA GLN A 484 -11.13 -8.94 20.92
C GLN A 484 -10.29 -7.77 21.42
N GLY A 485 -9.42 -8.03 22.39
CA GLY A 485 -8.45 -7.08 22.89
C GLY A 485 -8.98 -6.02 23.86
N LEU A 486 -10.27 -6.05 24.18
CA LEU A 486 -10.88 -5.11 25.13
C LEU A 486 -10.44 -5.38 26.58
N ASP A 487 -10.67 -4.41 27.44
CA ASP A 487 -10.58 -4.60 28.88
C ASP A 487 -11.90 -5.26 29.36
N ALA A 488 -11.80 -6.45 29.94
CA ALA A 488 -12.97 -7.24 30.36
C ALA A 488 -13.83 -6.52 31.43
N ASP A 489 -13.19 -5.77 32.30
CA ASP A 489 -13.83 -5.11 33.46
C ASP A 489 -14.40 -3.74 33.10
N LYS A 490 -13.99 -3.15 32.00
CA LYS A 490 -14.49 -1.86 31.53
C LYS A 490 -15.86 -1.99 30.88
N VAL A 491 -16.73 -0.98 31.14
CA VAL A 491 -18.00 -0.78 30.44
C VAL A 491 -17.79 0.20 29.30
N TYR A 492 -18.14 -0.22 28.09
CA TYR A 492 -18.05 0.57 26.86
C TYR A 492 -19.44 1.01 26.40
N THR A 493 -19.57 2.27 26.02
CA THR A 493 -20.73 2.76 25.28
C THR A 493 -20.50 2.52 23.80
N VAL A 494 -21.40 1.81 23.14
CA VAL A 494 -21.33 1.50 21.70
C VAL A 494 -22.08 2.54 20.91
N LYS A 495 -21.43 3.16 19.92
CA LYS A 495 -22.05 4.17 19.07
C LYS A 495 -21.70 3.93 17.61
N GLU A 496 -22.72 3.82 16.75
CA GLU A 496 -22.53 3.79 15.32
C GLU A 496 -22.17 5.18 14.79
N THR A 497 -21.17 5.22 13.91
CA THR A 497 -20.72 6.43 13.21
C THR A 497 -20.81 6.22 11.69
N ASN A 498 -20.43 7.19 10.89
CA ASN A 498 -20.54 7.13 9.43
C ASN A 498 -21.95 6.80 8.93
N LEU A 499 -22.96 7.37 9.60
CA LEU A 499 -24.34 7.29 9.13
C LEU A 499 -24.57 8.27 7.99
N MET A 500 -25.41 7.88 7.03
CA MET A 500 -25.87 8.78 5.96
C MET A 500 -26.62 9.98 6.56
N PRO A 501 -26.52 11.18 5.97
CA PRO A 501 -27.20 12.38 6.46
C PRO A 501 -28.69 12.14 6.70
N GLY A 502 -29.19 12.49 7.89
CA GLY A 502 -30.59 12.33 8.26
C GLY A 502 -31.03 10.89 8.56
N LYS A 503 -30.09 9.93 8.57
CA LYS A 503 -30.36 8.55 8.99
C LYS A 503 -29.95 8.33 10.43
N GLU A 504 -30.72 7.51 11.12
CA GLU A 504 -30.40 6.99 12.45
C GLU A 504 -29.91 5.55 12.32
N SER A 505 -29.17 5.07 13.32
CA SER A 505 -28.74 3.68 13.39
C SER A 505 -29.94 2.77 13.62
N ASP A 506 -29.99 1.69 12.87
CA ASP A 506 -30.95 0.60 13.05
C ASP A 506 -30.41 -0.54 13.90
N LEU A 507 -29.13 -0.44 14.31
CA LEU A 507 -28.50 -1.42 15.18
C LEU A 507 -29.03 -1.34 16.62
N GLU A 508 -29.52 -2.47 17.13
CA GLU A 508 -30.06 -2.56 18.49
C GLU A 508 -29.05 -2.19 19.58
N CYS A 509 -27.76 -2.39 19.31
CA CYS A 509 -26.67 -2.07 20.24
C CYS A 509 -26.30 -0.58 20.30
N ASN A 510 -26.78 0.24 19.34
CA ASN A 510 -26.42 1.66 19.29
C ASN A 510 -26.90 2.42 20.53
N GLY A 511 -26.02 3.18 21.15
CA GLY A 511 -26.28 3.95 22.37
C GLY A 511 -26.32 3.12 23.66
N LYS A 512 -26.14 1.80 23.59
CA LYS A 512 -26.15 0.92 24.77
C LYS A 512 -24.76 0.71 25.35
N GLN A 513 -24.74 0.28 26.62
CA GLN A 513 -23.50 -0.01 27.35
C GLN A 513 -23.34 -1.52 27.56
N TYR A 514 -22.11 -1.99 27.38
CA TYR A 514 -21.73 -3.40 27.54
C TYR A 514 -20.37 -3.50 28.23
N SER A 515 -20.20 -4.50 29.11
CA SER A 515 -18.86 -4.81 29.62
C SER A 515 -17.96 -5.37 28.49
N GLY A 516 -16.66 -5.15 28.57
CA GLY A 516 -15.72 -5.75 27.63
C GLY A 516 -15.79 -7.27 27.63
N ASP A 517 -16.06 -7.88 28.81
CA ASP A 517 -16.28 -9.34 28.91
C ASP A 517 -17.48 -9.80 28.06
N TYR A 518 -18.62 -9.08 28.12
CA TYR A 518 -19.78 -9.38 27.27
C TYR A 518 -19.44 -9.23 25.79
N LEU A 519 -18.79 -8.14 25.40
CA LEU A 519 -18.42 -7.89 24.01
C LEU A 519 -17.47 -8.95 23.43
N MET A 520 -16.58 -9.50 24.27
CA MET A 520 -15.64 -10.54 23.86
C MET A 520 -16.23 -11.96 23.89
N LYS A 521 -17.17 -12.26 24.79
CA LYS A 521 -17.73 -13.63 24.92
C LYS A 521 -19.03 -13.83 24.18
N VAL A 522 -19.91 -12.82 24.20
CA VAL A 522 -21.24 -12.87 23.55
C VAL A 522 -21.23 -12.13 22.21
N GLY A 523 -20.63 -10.93 22.19
CA GLY A 523 -20.54 -10.10 21.01
C GLY A 523 -21.80 -9.31 20.69
N LEU A 524 -21.81 -8.69 19.51
CA LEU A 524 -22.88 -7.83 19.00
C LEU A 524 -23.40 -8.34 17.65
N ASN A 525 -24.70 -8.28 17.44
CA ASN A 525 -25.28 -8.41 16.11
C ASN A 525 -25.15 -7.07 15.38
N VAL A 526 -24.31 -7.05 14.35
CA VAL A 526 -23.95 -5.85 13.61
C VAL A 526 -24.08 -6.02 12.08
N PHE A 527 -24.64 -7.14 11.62
CA PHE A 527 -24.86 -7.39 10.21
C PHE A 527 -26.32 -7.11 9.83
N SER A 528 -26.52 -6.36 8.75
CA SER A 528 -27.85 -6.00 8.24
C SER A 528 -28.44 -7.04 7.30
N GLN A 529 -27.65 -8.01 6.85
CA GLN A 529 -28.01 -9.02 5.83
C GLN A 529 -28.42 -8.40 4.48
N THR A 530 -27.90 -7.21 4.19
CA THR A 530 -28.12 -6.54 2.91
C THR A 530 -26.79 -6.38 2.20
N ASP A 531 -26.74 -6.84 0.95
CA ASP A 531 -25.54 -6.81 0.11
C ASP A 531 -24.92 -5.39 0.05
N GLY A 532 -23.61 -5.32 0.23
CA GLY A 532 -22.85 -4.08 0.14
C GLY A 532 -23.16 -3.05 1.22
N THR A 533 -23.56 -3.51 2.41
CA THR A 533 -23.74 -2.62 3.58
C THR A 533 -22.57 -2.69 4.54
N SER A 534 -22.41 -1.64 5.32
CA SER A 534 -21.34 -1.52 6.32
C SER A 534 -21.80 -0.78 7.55
N HIS A 535 -21.27 -1.19 8.70
CA HIS A 535 -21.46 -0.54 9.97
C HIS A 535 -20.10 -0.24 10.60
N VAL A 536 -19.94 0.96 11.11
CA VAL A 536 -18.74 1.40 11.84
C VAL A 536 -19.16 1.82 13.25
N LEU A 537 -18.66 1.12 14.26
CA LEU A 537 -19.01 1.37 15.66
C LEU A 537 -17.78 1.81 16.43
N VAL A 538 -17.92 2.92 17.14
CA VAL A 538 -16.93 3.40 18.11
C VAL A 538 -17.38 2.97 19.50
N LEU A 539 -16.43 2.50 20.29
CA LEU A 539 -16.61 2.06 21.67
C LEU A 539 -15.75 2.93 22.59
N GLU A 540 -16.37 3.57 23.60
CA GLU A 540 -15.71 4.48 24.53
C GLU A 540 -16.09 4.22 25.99
#